data_fb52c950e28fa1c6e8749265b15ebb57
#
_entry.id   fb52c950e28fa1c6e8749265b15ebb57
#
_cell.length_a   1.000
_cell.length_b   1.000
_cell.length_c   1.000
_cell.angle_alpha   90.00
_cell.angle_beta   90.00
_cell.angle_gamma   90.00
#
_symmetry.space_group_name_H-M   'P 1'
#
loop_
_entity.id
_entity.type
_entity.pdbx_description
1 polymer ?
#
loop_
_entity_poly.entity_id
_entity_poly.type
_entity_poly.pdbx_seq_one_letter_code
_entity_poly.pdbx_strand_id
1 'polypeptide(L)'
;MAMLSPMLLSTLRQWYKHAKAHHLMLPGGWLFPGQNPLNPIGTRQLSRACQSACLDAGLNKKDSMHTLRHSFATHLLEDKVDIRIIQTLLGHSKLETTALYAQVASKLLREVVSPLDTLAL
;
A
#
# COMPACT_ATOMS: atom_id res chain seq x y z
N MET A 1 -3.53 10.57 -0.35
CA MET A 1 -3.67 9.90 -1.68
C MET A 1 -2.66 8.79 -1.75
N ALA A 2 -3.07 7.62 -2.19
CA ALA A 2 -2.18 6.48 -2.37
C ALA A 2 -2.19 6.07 -3.84
N MET A 3 -1.08 5.51 -4.33
CA MET A 3 -1.04 5.04 -5.71
C MET A 3 -1.51 3.58 -5.80
N LEU A 4 -2.22 3.27 -6.85
CA LEU A 4 -2.69 1.93 -7.18
C LEU A 4 -1.97 1.47 -8.45
N SER A 5 -0.89 0.72 -8.26
CA SER A 5 -0.13 0.19 -9.39
C SER A 5 -0.87 -0.97 -10.08
N PRO A 6 -0.61 -1.24 -11.36
CA PRO A 6 -1.19 -2.39 -12.06
C PRO A 6 -0.92 -3.72 -11.37
N MET A 7 0.29 -3.92 -10.83
CA MET A 7 0.64 -5.14 -10.10
C MET A 7 -0.14 -5.26 -8.79
N LEU A 8 -0.26 -4.17 -8.02
CA LEU A 8 -1.06 -4.14 -6.80
C LEU A 8 -2.52 -4.43 -7.10
N LEU A 9 -3.09 -3.81 -8.13
CA LEU A 9 -4.46 -4.05 -8.56
C LEU A 9 -4.71 -5.51 -8.91
N SER A 10 -3.79 -6.12 -9.64
CA SER A 10 -3.85 -7.56 -9.99
C SER A 10 -3.85 -8.43 -8.73
N THR A 11 -2.98 -8.15 -7.77
CA THR A 11 -2.90 -8.87 -6.49
C THR A 11 -4.17 -8.69 -5.67
N LEU A 12 -4.72 -7.48 -5.61
CA LEU A 12 -5.99 -7.21 -4.92
C LEU A 12 -7.16 -7.93 -5.56
N ARG A 13 -7.19 -8.04 -6.89
CA ARG A 13 -8.21 -8.81 -7.61
C ARG A 13 -8.13 -10.30 -7.29
N GLN A 14 -6.93 -10.85 -7.21
CA GLN A 14 -6.72 -12.25 -6.79
C GLN A 14 -7.22 -12.47 -5.37
N TRP A 15 -6.88 -11.58 -4.44
CA TRP A 15 -7.41 -11.62 -3.08
C TRP A 15 -8.94 -11.57 -3.05
N TYR A 16 -9.53 -10.65 -3.79
CA TYR A 16 -11.00 -10.49 -3.85
C TYR A 16 -11.68 -11.78 -4.32
N LYS A 17 -11.19 -12.38 -5.39
CA LYS A 17 -11.73 -13.64 -5.91
C LYS A 17 -11.60 -14.77 -4.88
N HIS A 18 -10.45 -14.89 -4.25
CA HIS A 18 -10.20 -15.89 -3.21
C HIS A 18 -11.11 -15.70 -2.01
N ALA A 19 -11.19 -14.50 -1.49
CA ALA A 19 -11.99 -14.17 -0.32
C ALA A 19 -13.49 -14.39 -0.58
N LYS A 20 -13.96 -14.05 -1.78
CA LYS A 20 -15.35 -14.27 -2.18
C LYS A 20 -15.67 -15.76 -2.31
N ALA A 21 -14.78 -16.54 -2.93
CA ALA A 21 -14.95 -17.98 -3.10
C ALA A 21 -14.97 -18.74 -1.77
N HIS A 22 -14.22 -18.27 -0.77
CA HIS A 22 -14.12 -18.90 0.55
C HIS A 22 -15.00 -18.25 1.62
N HIS A 23 -15.91 -17.36 1.23
CA HIS A 23 -16.81 -16.64 2.14
C HIS A 23 -16.09 -15.89 3.27
N LEU A 24 -14.91 -15.34 2.99
CA LEU A 24 -14.12 -14.57 3.95
C LEU A 24 -14.57 -13.10 4.04
N MET A 25 -15.36 -12.64 3.08
CA MET A 25 -15.86 -11.27 2.99
C MET A 25 -17.37 -11.26 3.00
N LEU A 26 -17.94 -10.27 3.68
CA LEU A 26 -19.37 -9.99 3.58
C LEU A 26 -19.69 -9.27 2.27
N PRO A 27 -20.85 -9.53 1.62
CA PRO A 27 -21.29 -8.77 0.47
C PRO A 27 -21.36 -7.27 0.79
N GLY A 28 -20.67 -6.43 0.00
CA GLY A 28 -20.59 -4.99 0.26
C GLY A 28 -19.79 -4.59 1.51
N GLY A 29 -19.07 -5.54 2.12
CA GLY A 29 -18.27 -5.31 3.32
C GLY A 29 -16.83 -4.84 3.01
N TRP A 30 -15.99 -4.95 4.04
CA TRP A 30 -14.58 -4.53 3.95
C TRP A 30 -13.77 -5.47 3.06
N LEU A 31 -12.86 -4.90 2.29
CA LEU A 31 -11.93 -5.67 1.46
C LEU A 31 -10.98 -6.51 2.32
N PHE A 32 -10.55 -5.96 3.45
CA PHE A 32 -9.74 -6.65 4.45
C PHE A 32 -10.52 -6.69 5.76
N PRO A 33 -11.34 -7.72 5.98
CA PRO A 33 -12.14 -7.83 7.20
C PRO A 33 -11.29 -8.22 8.40
N GLY A 34 -11.69 -7.78 9.58
CA GLY A 34 -11.15 -8.24 10.84
C GLY A 34 -11.64 -9.64 11.23
N GLN A 35 -11.36 -10.07 12.46
CA GLN A 35 -11.92 -11.30 13.02
C GLN A 35 -13.45 -11.29 13.01
N ASN A 36 -14.05 -10.13 13.35
CA ASN A 36 -15.45 -9.86 13.07
C ASN A 36 -15.55 -9.23 11.68
N PRO A 37 -16.18 -9.88 10.69
CA PRO A 37 -16.25 -9.35 9.31
C PRO A 37 -17.00 -8.03 9.17
N LEU A 38 -17.75 -7.62 10.19
CA LEU A 38 -18.42 -6.31 10.24
C LEU A 38 -17.42 -5.16 10.42
N ASN A 39 -16.23 -5.46 10.91
CA ASN A 39 -15.16 -4.49 11.16
C ASN A 39 -13.98 -4.71 10.21
N PRO A 40 -13.24 -3.64 9.85
CA PRO A 40 -12.02 -3.80 9.07
C PRO A 40 -10.90 -4.45 9.91
N ILE A 41 -9.87 -4.93 9.22
CA ILE A 41 -8.67 -5.42 9.88
C ILE A 41 -8.05 -4.34 10.79
N GLY A 42 -7.68 -4.72 12.01
CA GLY A 42 -7.01 -3.83 12.95
C GLY A 42 -5.51 -3.72 12.67
N THR A 43 -4.89 -2.67 13.23
CA THR A 43 -3.44 -2.44 13.08
C THR A 43 -2.59 -3.58 13.62
N ARG A 44 -2.98 -4.15 14.76
CA ARG A 44 -2.26 -5.30 15.37
C ARG A 44 -2.33 -6.54 14.47
N GLN A 45 -3.50 -6.83 13.93
CA GLN A 45 -3.71 -7.97 13.03
C GLN A 45 -2.96 -7.78 11.71
N LEU A 46 -2.94 -6.56 11.17
CA LEU A 46 -2.17 -6.21 9.98
C LEU A 46 -0.66 -6.38 10.23
N SER A 47 -0.16 -5.94 11.39
CA SER A 47 1.24 -6.12 11.78
C SER A 47 1.63 -7.59 11.88
N ARG A 48 0.77 -8.42 12.46
CA ARG A 48 0.98 -9.87 12.53
C ARG A 48 1.01 -10.52 11.15
N ALA A 49 0.11 -10.11 10.25
CA ALA A 49 0.09 -10.58 8.87
C ALA A 49 1.39 -10.21 8.14
N CYS A 50 1.89 -8.99 8.34
CA CYS A 50 3.16 -8.53 7.78
C CYS A 50 4.33 -9.36 8.30
N GLN A 51 4.41 -9.62 9.59
CA GLN A 51 5.45 -10.47 10.21
C GLN A 51 5.40 -11.89 9.69
N SER A 52 4.21 -12.47 9.58
CA SER A 52 4.01 -13.81 9.02
C SER A 52 4.47 -13.89 7.57
N ALA A 53 4.15 -12.89 6.76
CA ALA A 53 4.59 -12.81 5.37
C ALA A 53 6.12 -12.69 5.27
N CYS A 54 6.76 -11.95 6.16
CA CYS A 54 8.22 -11.86 6.22
C CYS A 54 8.87 -13.22 6.53
N LEU A 55 8.32 -13.95 7.49
CA LEU A 55 8.80 -15.29 7.82
C LEU A 55 8.63 -16.28 6.65
N ASP A 56 7.47 -16.25 6.00
CA ASP A 56 7.19 -17.09 4.84
C ASP A 56 8.11 -16.77 3.65
N ALA A 57 8.52 -15.51 3.52
CA ALA A 57 9.48 -15.06 2.51
C ALA A 57 10.94 -15.36 2.87
N GLY A 58 11.22 -15.94 4.04
CA GLY A 58 12.57 -16.25 4.49
C GLY A 58 13.38 -15.05 4.95
N LEU A 59 12.73 -13.94 5.29
CA LEU A 59 13.38 -12.75 5.81
C LEU A 59 13.68 -12.90 7.30
N ASN A 60 14.95 -12.73 7.66
CA ASN A 60 15.40 -12.86 9.07
C ASN A 60 15.19 -11.58 9.89
N LYS A 61 14.75 -10.50 9.27
CA LYS A 61 14.53 -9.23 9.93
C LYS A 61 13.09 -9.10 10.39
N LYS A 62 12.89 -8.51 11.55
CA LYS A 62 11.56 -8.09 12.01
C LYS A 62 11.16 -6.82 11.26
N ASP A 63 10.74 -6.98 10.03
CA ASP A 63 10.22 -5.86 9.25
C ASP A 63 8.78 -5.56 9.63
N SER A 64 8.43 -4.28 9.61
CA SER A 64 7.11 -3.78 9.90
C SER A 64 6.50 -3.09 8.69
N MET A 65 5.22 -2.71 8.80
CA MET A 65 4.58 -1.89 7.77
C MET A 65 5.30 -0.55 7.58
N HIS A 66 5.87 0.03 8.64
CA HIS A 66 6.70 1.23 8.57
C HIS A 66 7.99 1.01 7.78
N THR A 67 8.59 -0.15 7.88
CA THR A 67 9.77 -0.54 7.08
C THR A 67 9.44 -0.55 5.60
N LEU A 68 8.30 -1.13 5.22
CA LEU A 68 7.83 -1.14 3.83
C LEU A 68 7.56 0.27 3.31
N ARG A 69 6.92 1.10 4.11
CA ARG A 69 6.66 2.50 3.79
C ARG A 69 7.96 3.28 3.59
N HIS A 70 8.93 3.08 4.46
CA HIS A 70 10.25 3.71 4.37
C HIS A 70 11.02 3.26 3.12
N SER A 71 10.99 1.96 2.81
CA SER A 71 11.57 1.42 1.59
C SER A 71 10.94 2.01 0.34
N PHE A 72 9.62 2.13 0.30
CA PHE A 72 8.91 2.77 -0.81
C PHE A 72 9.38 4.21 -1.02
N ALA A 73 9.47 4.99 0.05
CA ALA A 73 9.94 6.37 -0.02
C ALA A 73 11.39 6.45 -0.51
N THR A 74 12.27 5.59 0.00
CA THR A 74 13.69 5.54 -0.35
C THR A 74 13.87 5.18 -1.83
N HIS A 75 13.16 4.19 -2.33
CA HIS A 75 13.21 3.80 -3.74
C HIS A 75 12.77 4.94 -4.66
N LEU A 76 11.73 5.66 -4.31
CA LEU A 76 11.28 6.81 -5.07
C LEU A 76 12.30 7.95 -5.05
N LEU A 77 12.98 8.19 -3.91
CA LEU A 77 14.06 9.17 -3.81
C LEU A 77 15.25 8.78 -4.70
N GLU A 78 15.61 7.50 -4.72
CA GLU A 78 16.67 6.99 -5.60
C GLU A 78 16.32 7.17 -7.08
N ASP A 79 15.04 7.02 -7.43
CA ASP A 79 14.51 7.28 -8.78
C ASP A 79 14.32 8.78 -9.07
N LYS A 80 14.82 9.66 -8.20
CA LYS A 80 14.79 11.12 -8.33
C LYS A 80 13.38 11.72 -8.39
N VAL A 81 12.42 11.07 -7.76
CA VAL A 81 11.08 11.62 -7.57
C VAL A 81 11.14 12.75 -6.54
N ASP A 82 10.49 13.88 -6.84
CA ASP A 82 10.43 15.02 -5.93
C ASP A 82 9.88 14.60 -4.55
N ILE A 83 10.58 15.00 -3.48
CA ILE A 83 10.20 14.66 -2.10
C ILE A 83 8.78 15.08 -1.74
N ARG A 84 8.28 16.15 -2.34
CA ARG A 84 6.93 16.66 -2.09
C ARG A 84 5.87 15.73 -2.68
N ILE A 85 6.15 15.14 -3.84
CA ILE A 85 5.32 14.12 -4.46
C ILE A 85 5.30 12.87 -3.58
N ILE A 86 6.46 12.46 -3.06
CA ILE A 86 6.58 11.32 -2.14
C ILE A 86 5.76 11.55 -0.88
N GLN A 87 5.86 12.74 -0.28
CA GLN A 87 5.07 13.09 0.90
C GLN A 87 3.57 13.05 0.63
N THR A 88 3.13 13.51 -0.55
CA THR A 88 1.73 13.44 -0.96
C THR A 88 1.26 11.99 -1.10
N LEU A 89 2.06 11.14 -1.72
CA LEU A 89 1.76 9.71 -1.88
C LEU A 89 1.68 8.97 -0.55
N LEU A 90 2.48 9.38 0.43
CA LEU A 90 2.50 8.78 1.77
C LEU A 90 1.41 9.33 2.69
N GLY A 91 0.64 10.32 2.23
CA GLY A 91 -0.44 10.91 3.02
C GLY A 91 0.05 11.77 4.17
N HIS A 92 1.26 12.34 4.10
CA HIS A 92 1.72 13.35 5.05
C HIS A 92 0.86 14.60 4.89
N SER A 93 -0.09 14.76 5.78
CA SER A 93 -1.03 15.86 5.75
C SER A 93 -0.46 17.11 6.42
N LYS A 94 0.24 17.93 5.65
CA LYS A 94 0.14 19.37 5.84
C LYS A 94 -0.87 19.85 4.80
N LEU A 95 -2.07 20.18 5.25
CA LEU A 95 -3.22 20.54 4.43
C LEU A 95 -2.92 21.60 3.37
N GLU A 96 -2.05 22.55 3.66
CA GLU A 96 -1.65 23.63 2.73
C GLU A 96 -0.81 23.10 1.56
N THR A 97 0.07 22.15 1.82
CA THR A 97 0.92 21.54 0.81
C THR A 97 0.11 20.61 -0.09
N THR A 98 -0.88 19.91 0.48
CA THR A 98 -1.73 18.98 -0.25
C THR A 98 -2.66 19.70 -1.23
N ALA A 99 -3.23 20.85 -0.86
CA ALA A 99 -4.11 21.62 -1.73
C ALA A 99 -3.34 22.25 -2.90
N LEU A 100 -2.12 22.73 -2.66
CA LEU A 100 -1.27 23.33 -3.69
C LEU A 100 -0.76 22.27 -4.68
N TYR A 101 -0.43 21.08 -4.18
CA TYR A 101 0.10 19.97 -5.00
C TYR A 101 -0.98 19.11 -5.62
N ALA A 102 -2.22 19.11 -5.10
CA ALA A 102 -3.30 18.30 -5.63
C ALA A 102 -3.64 18.65 -7.08
N GLN A 103 -3.51 19.92 -7.46
CA GLN A 103 -3.76 20.37 -8.85
C GLN A 103 -2.59 20.09 -9.79
N VAL A 104 -1.35 20.28 -9.31
CA VAL A 104 -0.14 20.08 -10.12
C VAL A 104 0.29 18.63 -10.10
N ALA A 105 0.05 17.95 -8.98
CA ALA A 105 0.53 16.62 -8.72
C ALA A 105 -0.33 15.51 -9.34
N SER A 106 -1.61 15.76 -9.65
CA SER A 106 -2.46 14.71 -10.23
C SER A 106 -1.92 14.19 -11.56
N LYS A 107 -1.36 15.07 -12.39
CA LYS A 107 -0.71 14.70 -13.64
C LYS A 107 0.64 14.03 -13.39
N LEU A 108 1.47 14.61 -12.51
CA LEU A 108 2.79 14.10 -12.17
C LEU A 108 2.72 12.77 -11.42
N LEU A 109 1.72 12.61 -10.55
CA LEU A 109 1.48 11.34 -9.82
C LEU A 109 1.15 10.17 -10.74
N ARG A 110 0.50 10.43 -11.87
CA ARG A 110 0.22 9.41 -12.89
C ARG A 110 1.48 8.94 -13.62
N GLU A 111 2.50 9.78 -13.68
CA GLU A 111 3.79 9.49 -14.33
C GLU A 111 4.75 8.75 -13.41
N VAL A 112 4.48 8.74 -12.09
CA VAL A 112 5.31 8.02 -11.10
C VAL A 112 5.07 6.53 -11.21
N VAL A 113 6.14 5.79 -11.47
CA VAL A 113 6.10 4.32 -11.50
C VAL A 113 6.34 3.77 -10.10
N SER A 114 5.45 2.91 -9.64
CA SER A 114 5.62 2.25 -8.34
C SER A 114 6.87 1.39 -8.32
N PRO A 115 7.66 1.41 -7.23
CA PRO A 115 8.77 0.48 -7.07
C PRO A 115 8.38 -0.99 -7.25
N LEU A 116 7.15 -1.35 -6.89
CA LEU A 116 6.62 -2.71 -7.09
C LEU A 116 6.61 -3.11 -8.57
N ASP A 117 6.27 -2.19 -9.48
CA ASP A 117 6.20 -2.47 -10.91
C ASP A 117 7.58 -2.60 -11.56
N THR A 118 8.64 -2.11 -10.92
CA THR A 118 10.02 -2.20 -11.40
C THR A 118 10.77 -3.39 -10.84
N LEU A 119 10.22 -4.09 -9.86
CA LEU A 119 10.81 -5.32 -9.35
C LEU A 119 10.68 -6.45 -10.36
N ALA A 120 11.77 -7.15 -10.61
CA ALA A 120 11.78 -8.37 -11.41
C ALA A 120 11.31 -9.54 -10.53
N LEU A 121 10.00 -9.75 -10.51
CA LEU A 121 9.39 -10.87 -9.79
C LEU A 121 9.09 -12.03 -10.73
#